data_6ead3036f1204d0a9fb9b9757ee15cdf
#
_entry.id   6ead3036f1204d0a9fb9b9757ee15cdf
#
_cell.length_a   1.000
_cell.length_b   1.000
_cell.length_c   1.000
_cell.angle_alpha   90.00
_cell.angle_beta   90.00
_cell.angle_gamma   90.00
#
_symmetry.space_group_name_H-M   'P 1'
#
loop_
_entity.id
_entity.type
_entity.pdbx_description
1 polymer ?
#
loop_
_entity_poly.entity_id
_entity_poly.type
_entity_poly.pdbx_seq_one_letter_code
_entity_poly.pdbx_strand_id
1 'polypeptide(L)'
;MRDAEEDMIDILSKYRAKLSNILIHCFTGSQNFANQCIKMDCYYSLSGIITFKNADILRNVIKTLPLNRIIFETDSPYLTPDPFRGKTNEPKYLKTIIEKYSKIMSTDLENIKKESTSNYKKLFQIF
;
A
#
# COMPACT_ATOMS: atom_id res chain seq x y z
N MET A 1 -2.63 11.57 -2.89
CA MET A 1 -3.86 12.15 -2.31
C MET A 1 -3.50 12.74 -0.94
N ARG A 2 -3.89 14.00 -0.70
CA ARG A 2 -3.73 14.66 0.61
C ARG A 2 -5.03 15.39 0.91
N ASP A 3 -5.61 15.14 2.09
CA ASP A 3 -6.83 15.80 2.60
C ASP A 3 -8.01 15.88 1.61
N ALA A 4 -8.20 14.82 0.79
CA ALA A 4 -9.18 14.76 -0.28
C ALA A 4 -9.80 13.35 -0.40
N GLU A 5 -10.05 12.67 0.74
CA GLU A 5 -10.57 11.31 0.74
C GLU A 5 -12.00 11.26 0.19
N GLU A 6 -12.86 12.19 0.59
CA GLU A 6 -14.26 12.25 0.15
C GLU A 6 -14.35 12.49 -1.36
N ASP A 7 -13.65 13.51 -1.86
CA ASP A 7 -13.61 13.81 -3.30
C ASP A 7 -13.06 12.62 -4.11
N MET A 8 -12.06 11.93 -3.58
CA MET A 8 -11.49 10.75 -4.21
C MET A 8 -12.51 9.61 -4.27
N ILE A 9 -13.24 9.35 -3.18
CA ILE A 9 -14.29 8.33 -3.14
C ILE A 9 -15.38 8.63 -4.17
N ASP A 10 -15.83 9.88 -4.24
CA ASP A 10 -16.88 10.31 -5.18
C ASP A 10 -16.45 10.11 -6.63
N ILE A 11 -15.24 10.52 -6.97
CA ILE A 11 -14.69 10.37 -8.33
C ILE A 11 -14.53 8.87 -8.67
N LEU A 12 -13.90 8.10 -7.79
CA LEU A 12 -13.68 6.67 -8.01
C LEU A 12 -15.00 5.90 -8.14
N SER A 13 -15.98 6.19 -7.30
CA SER A 13 -17.31 5.57 -7.35
C SER A 13 -18.00 5.85 -8.68
N LYS A 14 -17.96 7.11 -9.14
CA LYS A 14 -18.53 7.56 -10.42
C LYS A 14 -17.94 6.83 -11.62
N TYR A 15 -16.65 6.57 -11.60
CA TYR A 15 -15.94 5.98 -12.75
C TYR A 15 -15.63 4.50 -12.58
N ARG A 16 -15.94 3.87 -11.43
CA ARG A 16 -15.56 2.47 -11.13
C ARG A 16 -15.89 1.50 -12.25
N ALA A 17 -17.08 1.60 -12.81
CA ALA A 17 -17.52 0.68 -13.87
C ALA A 17 -16.74 0.81 -15.20
N LYS A 18 -16.01 1.90 -15.37
CA LYS A 18 -15.19 2.17 -16.56
C LYS A 18 -13.70 1.81 -16.36
N LEU A 19 -13.31 1.45 -15.14
CA LEU A 19 -11.93 1.17 -14.77
C LEU A 19 -11.74 -0.33 -14.55
N SER A 20 -10.74 -0.93 -15.18
CA SER A 20 -10.39 -2.33 -14.96
C SER A 20 -9.77 -2.52 -13.58
N ASN A 21 -8.78 -1.71 -13.23
CA ASN A 21 -8.08 -1.73 -11.96
C ASN A 21 -7.92 -0.31 -11.40
N ILE A 22 -7.88 -0.21 -10.08
CA ILE A 22 -7.61 1.04 -9.35
C ILE A 22 -6.47 0.78 -8.38
N LEU A 23 -5.44 1.60 -8.39
CA LEU A 23 -4.36 1.59 -7.41
C LEU A 23 -4.40 2.84 -6.55
N ILE A 24 -4.55 2.66 -5.25
CA ILE A 24 -4.33 3.73 -4.28
C ILE A 24 -2.84 3.77 -3.95
N HIS A 25 -2.14 4.65 -4.66
CA HIS A 25 -0.69 4.79 -4.57
C HIS A 25 -0.26 5.42 -3.25
N CYS A 26 0.78 4.87 -2.63
CA CYS A 26 1.34 5.33 -1.35
C CYS A 26 0.23 5.51 -0.29
N PHE A 27 -0.47 4.41 0.01
CA PHE A 27 -1.65 4.45 0.88
C PHE A 27 -1.31 4.95 2.28
N THR A 28 -1.98 6.02 2.69
CA THR A 28 -1.91 6.63 4.03
C THR A 28 -3.29 7.08 4.52
N GLY A 29 -4.34 6.47 3.96
CA GLY A 29 -5.72 6.87 4.22
C GLY A 29 -6.27 6.43 5.57
N SER A 30 -7.41 7.02 5.92
CA SER A 30 -8.20 6.66 7.10
C SER A 30 -8.83 5.27 6.98
N GLN A 31 -9.34 4.74 8.11
CA GLN A 31 -10.10 3.49 8.10
C GLN A 31 -11.37 3.59 7.25
N ASN A 32 -12.04 4.75 7.28
CA ASN A 32 -13.23 4.96 6.45
C ASN A 32 -12.88 4.91 4.96
N PHE A 33 -11.82 5.60 4.55
CA PHE A 33 -11.33 5.57 3.18
C PHE A 33 -10.94 4.15 2.74
N ALA A 34 -10.22 3.41 3.59
CA ALA A 34 -9.87 2.01 3.35
C ALA A 34 -11.11 1.15 3.10
N ASN A 35 -12.15 1.28 3.94
CA ASN A 35 -13.39 0.53 3.81
C ASN A 35 -14.12 0.81 2.47
N GLN A 36 -14.13 2.05 2.02
CA GLN A 36 -14.72 2.41 0.71
C GLN A 36 -13.90 1.85 -0.45
N CYS A 37 -12.58 1.95 -0.37
CA CYS A 37 -11.68 1.40 -1.40
C CYS A 37 -11.76 -0.14 -1.48
N ILE A 38 -11.95 -0.84 -0.34
CA ILE A 38 -12.19 -2.30 -0.32
C ILE A 38 -13.46 -2.66 -1.10
N LYS A 39 -14.57 -1.93 -0.90
CA LYS A 39 -15.81 -2.14 -1.65
C LYS A 39 -15.66 -1.93 -3.15
N MET A 40 -14.72 -1.07 -3.55
CA MET A 40 -14.40 -0.81 -4.96
C MET A 40 -13.33 -1.74 -5.52
N ASP A 41 -12.87 -2.74 -4.76
CA ASP A 41 -11.85 -3.73 -5.14
C ASP A 41 -10.52 -3.08 -5.57
N CYS A 42 -10.09 -2.04 -4.85
CA CYS A 42 -8.86 -1.32 -5.13
C CYS A 42 -7.62 -2.12 -4.73
N TYR A 43 -6.52 -1.90 -5.44
CA TYR A 43 -5.17 -2.24 -5.00
C TYR A 43 -4.57 -1.12 -4.17
N TYR A 44 -3.59 -1.47 -3.33
CA TYR A 44 -2.89 -0.52 -2.45
C TYR A 44 -1.40 -0.72 -2.57
N SER A 45 -0.64 0.37 -2.74
CA SER A 45 0.81 0.30 -2.56
C SER A 45 1.21 0.83 -1.19
N LEU A 46 2.09 0.10 -0.52
CA LEU A 46 2.63 0.43 0.79
C LEU A 46 4.09 0.84 0.66
N SER A 47 4.42 2.01 1.21
CA SER A 47 5.75 2.60 1.15
C SER A 47 6.49 2.53 2.49
N GLY A 48 7.68 3.14 2.56
CA GLY A 48 8.48 3.25 3.77
C GLY A 48 7.76 3.85 4.98
N ILE A 49 6.65 4.58 4.78
CA ILE A 49 5.86 5.21 5.85
C ILE A 49 5.40 4.18 6.89
N ILE A 50 5.08 2.95 6.51
CA ILE A 50 4.64 1.91 7.47
C ILE A 50 5.71 1.58 8.52
N THR A 51 6.97 1.93 8.27
CA THR A 51 8.09 1.70 9.19
C THR A 51 8.28 2.83 10.19
N PHE A 52 7.66 4.00 9.97
CA PHE A 52 7.91 5.20 10.77
C PHE A 52 7.38 5.05 12.20
N LYS A 53 8.07 5.67 13.15
CA LYS A 53 7.73 5.56 14.58
C LYS A 53 6.30 5.98 14.91
N ASN A 54 5.82 7.04 14.27
CA ASN A 54 4.48 7.61 14.47
C ASN A 54 3.39 7.08 13.53
N ALA A 55 3.62 5.94 12.87
CA ALA A 55 2.66 5.37 11.91
C ALA A 55 1.72 4.29 12.51
N ASP A 56 1.45 4.32 13.83
CA ASP A 56 0.63 3.30 14.48
C ASP A 56 -0.81 3.26 13.95
N ILE A 57 -1.41 4.42 13.73
CA ILE A 57 -2.76 4.51 13.15
C ILE A 57 -2.77 3.86 11.77
N LEU A 58 -1.82 4.21 10.91
CA LEU A 58 -1.69 3.61 9.58
C LEU A 58 -1.49 2.09 9.67
N ARG A 59 -0.63 1.62 10.56
CA ARG A 59 -0.41 0.18 10.76
C ARG A 59 -1.68 -0.57 11.16
N ASN A 60 -2.56 0.06 11.94
CA ASN A 60 -3.86 -0.54 12.28
C ASN A 60 -4.79 -0.58 11.06
N VAL A 61 -4.82 0.47 10.24
CA VAL A 61 -5.64 0.49 9.02
C VAL A 61 -5.17 -0.56 8.02
N ILE A 62 -3.87 -0.66 7.74
CA ILE A 62 -3.35 -1.60 6.74
C ILE A 62 -3.57 -3.08 7.13
N LYS A 63 -3.76 -3.39 8.42
CA LYS A 63 -4.15 -4.74 8.85
C LYS A 63 -5.53 -5.17 8.34
N THR A 64 -6.38 -4.23 8.00
CA THR A 64 -7.73 -4.49 7.47
C THR A 64 -7.75 -4.66 5.95
N LEU A 65 -6.67 -4.31 5.26
CA LEU A 65 -6.58 -4.40 3.81
C LEU A 65 -6.36 -5.85 3.35
N PRO A 66 -7.02 -6.29 2.26
CA PRO A 66 -6.87 -7.64 1.76
C PRO A 66 -5.48 -7.88 1.17
N LEU A 67 -4.78 -8.92 1.62
CA LEU A 67 -3.42 -9.24 1.18
C LEU A 67 -3.33 -9.42 -0.35
N ASN A 68 -4.36 -9.97 -0.97
CA ASN A 68 -4.42 -10.16 -2.42
C ASN A 68 -4.65 -8.86 -3.23
N ARG A 69 -4.55 -7.69 -2.59
CA ARG A 69 -4.60 -6.35 -3.20
C ARG A 69 -3.41 -5.48 -2.80
N ILE A 70 -2.44 -6.02 -2.06
CA ILE A 70 -1.27 -5.26 -1.58
C ILE A 70 -0.10 -5.42 -2.56
N ILE A 71 0.52 -4.30 -2.90
CA ILE A 71 1.84 -4.21 -3.51
C ILE A 71 2.74 -3.28 -2.68
N PHE A 72 4.03 -3.28 -2.95
CA PHE A 72 4.99 -2.46 -2.23
C PHE A 72 5.75 -1.53 -3.16
N GLU A 73 6.13 -0.37 -2.65
CA GLU A 73 6.88 0.66 -3.34
C GLU A 73 7.92 1.29 -2.43
N THR A 74 8.86 2.02 -2.99
CA THR A 74 9.86 2.79 -2.23
C THR A 74 9.57 4.27 -2.19
N ASP A 75 9.00 4.83 -3.25
CA ASP A 75 8.86 6.28 -3.50
C ASP A 75 10.22 7.00 -3.47
N SER A 76 11.27 6.28 -3.89
CA SER A 76 12.63 6.84 -3.95
C SER A 76 12.68 8.11 -4.80
N PRO A 77 13.46 9.13 -4.40
CA PRO A 77 14.44 9.18 -3.30
C PRO A 77 13.85 9.56 -1.93
N TYR A 78 12.53 9.63 -1.80
CA TYR A 78 11.80 10.03 -0.60
C TYR A 78 11.38 8.82 0.26
N LEU A 79 10.81 9.08 1.43
CA LEU A 79 10.17 8.10 2.32
C LEU A 79 11.08 6.94 2.76
N THR A 80 12.38 7.21 2.94
CA THR A 80 13.35 6.22 3.39
C THR A 80 12.85 5.48 4.62
N PRO A 81 12.77 4.13 4.60
CA PRO A 81 12.25 3.37 5.74
C PRO A 81 13.19 3.41 6.95
N ASP A 82 12.62 3.26 8.13
CA ASP A 82 13.39 3.00 9.34
C ASP A 82 14.07 1.62 9.26
N PRO A 83 15.37 1.45 9.68
CA PRO A 83 16.23 2.37 10.43
C PRO A 83 17.08 3.33 9.56
N PHE A 84 16.81 3.43 8.26
CA PHE A 84 17.64 4.22 7.35
C PHE A 84 17.19 5.68 7.20
N ARG A 85 16.31 6.17 8.09
CA ARG A 85 15.82 7.56 8.08
C ARG A 85 16.97 8.57 8.03
N GLY A 86 16.77 9.64 7.24
CA GLY A 86 17.78 10.67 7.03
C GLY A 86 18.77 10.40 5.88
N LYS A 87 18.75 9.21 5.30
CA LYS A 87 19.48 8.87 4.08
C LYS A 87 18.57 9.02 2.86
N THR A 88 19.15 9.15 1.67
CA THR A 88 18.40 9.06 0.41
C THR A 88 17.79 7.68 0.28
N ASN A 89 16.51 7.61 -0.08
CA ASN A 89 15.85 6.33 -0.32
C ASN A 89 16.31 5.72 -1.64
N GLU A 90 16.39 4.39 -1.67
CA GLU A 90 16.83 3.61 -2.81
C GLU A 90 15.94 2.37 -3.00
N PRO A 91 15.78 1.84 -4.23
CA PRO A 91 14.97 0.64 -4.49
C PRO A 91 15.34 -0.57 -3.64
N LYS A 92 16.59 -0.72 -3.23
CA LYS A 92 17.05 -1.82 -2.36
C LYS A 92 16.34 -1.87 -1.00
N TYR A 93 15.80 -0.74 -0.52
CA TYR A 93 15.07 -0.67 0.75
C TYR A 93 13.65 -1.23 0.67
N LEU A 94 13.18 -1.63 -0.52
CA LEU A 94 11.91 -2.34 -0.66
C LEU A 94 11.84 -3.59 0.24
N LYS A 95 12.96 -4.30 0.37
CA LYS A 95 13.08 -5.45 1.27
C LYS A 95 12.71 -5.10 2.71
N THR A 96 13.22 -3.98 3.22
CA THR A 96 12.94 -3.51 4.60
C THR A 96 11.45 -3.24 4.82
N ILE A 97 10.78 -2.68 3.81
CA ILE A 97 9.34 -2.39 3.85
C ILE A 97 8.54 -3.70 3.94
N ILE A 98 8.87 -4.67 3.08
CA ILE A 98 8.19 -5.98 3.04
C ILE A 98 8.42 -6.75 4.35
N GLU A 99 9.63 -6.76 4.89
CA GLU A 99 9.97 -7.37 6.17
C GLU A 99 9.19 -6.73 7.34
N LYS A 100 9.04 -5.40 7.31
CA LYS A 100 8.22 -4.70 8.32
C LYS A 100 6.75 -5.09 8.21
N TYR A 101 6.21 -5.18 6.99
CA TYR A 101 4.83 -5.60 6.77
C TYR A 101 4.60 -7.05 7.24
N SER A 102 5.52 -7.97 6.95
CA SER A 102 5.49 -9.34 7.45
C SER A 102 5.35 -9.40 8.97
N LYS A 103 6.13 -8.59 9.69
CA LYS A 103 6.05 -8.48 11.15
C LYS A 103 4.73 -7.89 11.65
N ILE A 104 4.22 -6.84 10.98
CA ILE A 104 2.92 -6.21 11.32
C ILE A 104 1.78 -7.21 11.18
N MET A 105 1.81 -8.04 10.14
CA MET A 105 0.76 -9.00 9.82
C MET A 105 0.96 -10.37 10.48
N SER A 106 2.11 -10.60 11.13
CA SER A 106 2.51 -11.92 11.64
C SER A 106 2.37 -13.02 10.57
N THR A 107 2.77 -12.69 9.34
CA THR A 107 2.63 -13.55 8.16
C THR A 107 3.99 -13.86 7.58
N ASP A 108 4.15 -15.06 7.02
CA ASP A 108 5.39 -15.50 6.39
C ASP A 108 5.84 -14.56 5.26
N LEU A 109 7.14 -14.23 5.26
CA LEU A 109 7.74 -13.28 4.33
C LEU A 109 7.66 -13.76 2.88
N GLU A 110 7.89 -15.05 2.64
CA GLU A 110 7.86 -15.62 1.28
C GLU A 110 6.43 -15.63 0.71
N ASN A 111 5.44 -15.88 1.56
CA ASN A 111 4.04 -15.76 1.17
C ASN A 111 3.69 -14.32 0.76
N ILE A 112 4.12 -13.33 1.52
CA ILE A 112 3.89 -11.91 1.18
C ILE A 112 4.55 -11.53 -0.14
N LYS A 113 5.80 -11.95 -0.38
CA LYS A 113 6.50 -11.71 -1.64
C LYS A 113 5.77 -12.33 -2.83
N LYS A 114 5.34 -13.57 -2.69
CA LYS A 114 4.59 -14.30 -3.72
C LYS A 114 3.26 -13.61 -4.05
N GLU A 115 2.47 -13.28 -3.02
CA GLU A 115 1.19 -12.59 -3.19
C GLU A 115 1.37 -11.21 -3.81
N SER A 116 2.31 -10.41 -3.33
CA SER A 116 2.58 -9.08 -3.88
C SER A 116 3.01 -9.14 -5.35
N THR A 117 3.85 -10.11 -5.72
CA THR A 117 4.25 -10.32 -7.12
C THR A 117 3.05 -10.73 -7.98
N SER A 118 2.18 -11.61 -7.48
CA SER A 118 0.93 -11.98 -8.17
C SER A 118 0.01 -10.78 -8.36
N ASN A 119 -0.15 -9.96 -7.31
CA ASN A 119 -0.97 -8.75 -7.34
C ASN A 119 -0.45 -7.74 -8.36
N TYR A 120 0.87 -7.54 -8.41
CA TYR A 120 1.52 -6.66 -9.39
C TYR A 120 1.18 -7.12 -10.83
N LYS A 121 1.34 -8.40 -11.13
CA LYS A 121 1.01 -8.96 -12.44
C LYS A 121 -0.46 -8.76 -12.81
N LYS A 122 -1.38 -9.00 -11.87
CA LYS A 122 -2.82 -8.80 -12.08
C LYS A 122 -3.16 -7.33 -12.30
N LEU A 123 -2.63 -6.43 -11.46
CA LEU A 123 -2.88 -5.00 -11.53
C LEU A 123 -2.47 -4.41 -12.87
N PHE A 124 -1.27 -4.77 -13.35
CA PHE A 124 -0.71 -4.24 -14.60
C PHE A 124 -0.94 -5.15 -15.81
N GLN A 125 -1.71 -6.24 -15.66
CA GLN A 125 -2.05 -7.19 -16.72
C GLN A 125 -0.81 -7.77 -17.42
N ILE A 126 0.22 -8.09 -16.64
CA ILE A 126 1.47 -8.70 -17.10
C ILE A 126 1.33 -10.21 -17.02
N PHE A 127 1.45 -10.87 -18.15
CA PHE A 127 1.28 -12.32 -18.27
C PHE A 127 2.60 -13.03 -18.48
#